data_3a625833c437768c3832ff58b232146c
#
_entry.id   3a625833c437768c3832ff58b232146c
#
_cell.length_a   1.000
_cell.length_b   1.000
_cell.length_c   1.000
_cell.angle_alpha   90.00
_cell.angle_beta   90.00
_cell.angle_gamma   90.00
#
_symmetry.space_group_name_H-M   'P 1'
#
loop_
_entity.id
_entity.type
_entity.pdbx_description
1 polymer ?
#
loop_
_entity_poly.entity_id
_entity_poly.type
_entity_poly.pdbx_seq_one_letter_code
_entity_poly.pdbx_strand_id
1 'polypeptide(L)'
;MAGWSAASRPTAPEQPIEFSHRVHVTDDKLDCQLCHAAARRSAFAGIAPLDRCVACHKYVLTSNPEVMKLRRWWEARKAIPWVKVYSLPQFIRFNHEAHLLAQVGCDVCHGDVGSMDRVRRVRELQMGWCVQCHRDRRAPVDCLTCHY
;
A
#
# COMPACT_ATOMS: atom_id res chain seq x y z
N MET A 1 14.51 32.79 -13.18
CA MET A 1 14.77 31.36 -12.85
C MET A 1 13.75 30.93 -11.81
N ALA A 2 12.68 30.28 -12.23
CA ALA A 2 11.64 29.78 -11.31
C ALA A 2 12.14 28.46 -10.73
N GLY A 3 12.48 28.47 -9.44
CA GLY A 3 12.88 27.27 -8.70
C GLY A 3 11.70 26.29 -8.62
N TRP A 4 11.84 25.13 -9.19
CA TRP A 4 10.89 24.04 -9.05
C TRP A 4 11.01 23.48 -7.62
N SER A 5 10.20 24.03 -6.71
CA SER A 5 10.01 23.44 -5.38
C SER A 5 9.21 22.17 -5.57
N ALA A 6 9.89 21.02 -5.59
CA ALA A 6 9.22 19.73 -5.45
C ALA A 6 8.65 19.67 -4.04
N ALA A 7 7.37 20.04 -3.88
CA ALA A 7 6.66 19.87 -2.62
C ALA A 7 6.75 18.38 -2.24
N SER A 8 7.45 18.09 -1.13
CA SER A 8 7.57 16.73 -0.64
C SER A 8 6.19 16.20 -0.33
N ARG A 9 5.82 15.05 -0.93
CA ARG A 9 4.54 14.40 -0.64
C ARG A 9 4.43 14.11 0.85
N PRO A 10 3.28 14.38 1.48
CA PRO A 10 3.07 14.05 2.90
C PRO A 10 3.42 12.59 3.15
N THR A 11 4.10 12.31 4.26
CA THR A 11 4.44 10.93 4.64
C THR A 11 3.19 10.14 5.05
N ALA A 12 2.17 10.81 5.59
CA ALA A 12 0.88 10.24 6.01
C ALA A 12 -0.27 11.10 5.44
N PRO A 13 -0.61 10.94 4.15
CA PRO A 13 -1.68 11.73 3.54
C PRO A 13 -3.04 11.40 4.13
N GLU A 14 -3.93 12.39 4.16
CA GLU A 14 -5.34 12.16 4.45
C GLU A 14 -5.98 11.28 3.40
N GLN A 15 -6.92 10.44 3.83
CA GLN A 15 -7.61 9.49 2.99
C GLN A 15 -9.12 9.84 2.92
N PRO A 16 -9.81 9.48 1.82
CA PRO A 16 -11.25 9.70 1.70
C PRO A 16 -12.08 9.01 2.80
N ILE A 17 -11.55 7.91 3.33
CA ILE A 17 -12.08 7.15 4.47
C ILE A 17 -10.92 6.92 5.43
N GLU A 18 -11.12 7.20 6.71
CA GLU A 18 -10.16 6.92 7.78
C GLU A 18 -10.13 5.41 8.06
N PHE A 19 -9.36 4.69 7.22
CA PHE A 19 -9.19 3.25 7.35
C PHE A 19 -8.04 2.93 8.30
N SER A 20 -8.32 2.19 9.38
CA SER A 20 -7.34 1.73 10.34
C SER A 20 -6.84 0.33 10.00
N HIS A 21 -5.56 0.19 9.65
CA HIS A 21 -4.92 -1.12 9.54
C HIS A 21 -4.78 -1.79 10.91
N ARG A 22 -4.57 -1.02 11.98
CA ARG A 22 -4.47 -1.57 13.33
C ARG A 22 -5.71 -2.37 13.71
N VAL A 23 -6.90 -1.82 13.48
CA VAL A 23 -8.16 -2.54 13.76
C VAL A 23 -8.24 -3.83 12.95
N HIS A 24 -8.05 -3.75 11.62
CA HIS A 24 -8.25 -4.91 10.76
C HIS A 24 -7.14 -5.98 10.92
N VAL A 25 -5.88 -5.56 11.03
CA VAL A 25 -4.74 -6.49 11.04
C VAL A 25 -4.38 -6.94 12.45
N THR A 26 -4.31 -6.00 13.41
CA THR A 26 -3.88 -6.33 14.78
C THR A 26 -5.03 -6.80 15.64
N ASP A 27 -6.18 -6.13 15.61
CA ASP A 27 -7.30 -6.46 16.48
C ASP A 27 -8.12 -7.62 15.89
N ASP A 28 -8.51 -7.53 14.60
CA ASP A 28 -9.33 -8.51 13.90
C ASP A 28 -8.53 -9.66 13.26
N LYS A 29 -7.18 -9.62 13.28
CA LYS A 29 -6.26 -10.66 12.76
C LYS A 29 -6.43 -10.96 11.26
N LEU A 30 -6.83 -9.99 10.46
CA LEU A 30 -6.96 -10.17 9.01
C LEU A 30 -5.57 -10.12 8.34
N ASP A 31 -5.31 -11.10 7.46
CA ASP A 31 -4.07 -11.16 6.69
C ASP A 31 -3.98 -10.03 5.65
N CYS A 32 -2.76 -9.49 5.45
CA CYS A 32 -2.49 -8.42 4.48
C CYS A 32 -3.01 -8.76 3.08
N GLN A 33 -2.87 -10.01 2.67
CA GLN A 33 -3.22 -10.47 1.33
C GLN A 33 -4.71 -10.74 1.14
N LEU A 34 -5.50 -10.70 2.21
CA LEU A 34 -6.95 -10.67 2.09
C LEU A 34 -7.40 -9.43 1.31
N CYS A 35 -6.73 -8.31 1.54
CA CYS A 35 -7.03 -7.02 0.90
C CYS A 35 -6.07 -6.70 -0.25
N HIS A 36 -4.80 -7.08 -0.13
CA HIS A 36 -3.74 -6.85 -1.12
C HIS A 36 -3.42 -8.11 -1.94
N ALA A 37 -4.46 -8.81 -2.40
CA ALA A 37 -4.35 -10.12 -3.05
C ALA A 37 -3.52 -10.12 -4.35
N ALA A 38 -3.43 -8.96 -5.04
CA ALA A 38 -2.67 -8.84 -6.27
C ALA A 38 -1.14 -8.90 -6.04
N ALA A 39 -0.65 -8.66 -4.81
CA ALA A 39 0.77 -8.69 -4.49
C ALA A 39 1.45 -10.03 -4.85
N ARG A 40 0.72 -11.15 -4.79
CA ARG A 40 1.24 -12.47 -5.15
C ARG A 40 1.34 -12.76 -6.64
N ARG A 41 0.78 -11.91 -7.50
CA ARG A 41 0.60 -12.20 -8.93
C ARG A 41 0.85 -10.98 -9.82
N SER A 42 1.33 -9.88 -9.24
CA SER A 42 1.45 -8.63 -9.96
C SER A 42 2.58 -7.75 -9.42
N ALA A 43 3.05 -6.88 -10.28
CA ALA A 43 3.93 -5.77 -9.90
C ALA A 43 3.28 -4.85 -8.85
N PHE A 44 1.95 -4.73 -8.86
CA PHE A 44 1.20 -3.89 -7.93
C PHE A 44 0.42 -4.75 -6.94
N ALA A 45 0.54 -4.43 -5.64
CA ALA A 45 -0.22 -5.12 -4.60
C ALA A 45 -1.73 -4.85 -4.69
N GLY A 46 -2.10 -3.71 -5.24
CA GLY A 46 -3.50 -3.28 -5.34
C GLY A 46 -4.12 -2.92 -3.99
N ILE A 47 -5.38 -2.55 -4.05
CA ILE A 47 -6.25 -2.37 -2.89
C ILE A 47 -7.50 -3.22 -3.16
N ALA A 48 -8.07 -3.80 -2.11
CA ALA A 48 -9.28 -4.60 -2.21
C ALA A 48 -10.41 -3.83 -2.92
N PRO A 49 -11.14 -4.48 -3.82
CA PRO A 49 -12.34 -3.89 -4.39
C PRO A 49 -13.42 -3.72 -3.32
N LEU A 50 -14.36 -2.79 -3.53
CA LEU A 50 -15.36 -2.38 -2.54
C LEU A 50 -16.26 -3.52 -2.04
N ASP A 51 -16.56 -4.49 -2.89
CA ASP A 51 -17.34 -5.68 -2.51
C ASP A 51 -16.69 -6.45 -1.36
N ARG A 52 -15.36 -6.50 -1.31
CA ARG A 52 -14.61 -7.10 -0.20
C ARG A 52 -14.89 -6.39 1.13
N CYS A 53 -14.89 -5.08 1.12
CA CYS A 53 -15.19 -4.26 2.30
C CYS A 53 -16.65 -4.44 2.74
N VAL A 54 -17.56 -4.33 1.77
CA VAL A 54 -19.01 -4.43 2.01
C VAL A 54 -19.43 -5.83 2.43
N ALA A 55 -18.68 -6.88 2.08
CA ALA A 55 -18.98 -8.25 2.54
C ALA A 55 -19.16 -8.34 4.06
N CYS A 56 -18.38 -7.58 4.83
CA CYS A 56 -18.50 -7.47 6.28
C CYS A 56 -19.32 -6.23 6.69
N HIS A 57 -18.97 -5.05 6.15
CA HIS A 57 -19.53 -3.77 6.59
C HIS A 57 -21.00 -3.51 6.22
N LYS A 58 -21.64 -4.39 5.50
CA LYS A 58 -23.11 -4.38 5.37
C LYS A 58 -23.81 -4.82 6.65
N TYR A 59 -23.09 -5.52 7.56
CA TYR A 59 -23.63 -6.03 8.83
C TYR A 59 -22.88 -5.46 10.04
N VAL A 60 -21.60 -5.13 9.90
CA VAL A 60 -20.72 -4.69 10.98
C VAL A 60 -20.50 -3.20 10.92
N LEU A 61 -20.60 -2.52 12.08
CA LEU A 61 -20.38 -1.08 12.26
C LEU A 61 -21.21 -0.20 11.30
N THR A 62 -22.44 -0.60 11.01
CA THR A 62 -23.29 0.06 10.00
C THR A 62 -23.60 1.53 10.27
N SER A 63 -23.55 1.97 11.54
CA SER A 63 -23.74 3.35 11.96
C SER A 63 -22.42 4.15 12.10
N ASN A 64 -21.26 3.51 11.91
CA ASN A 64 -19.98 4.21 11.96
C ASN A 64 -19.87 5.19 10.78
N PRO A 65 -19.47 6.46 10.99
CA PRO A 65 -19.41 7.47 9.93
C PRO A 65 -18.52 7.07 8.76
N GLU A 66 -17.39 6.41 9.00
CA GLU A 66 -16.46 5.97 7.94
C GLU A 66 -17.03 4.80 7.13
N VAL A 67 -17.75 3.88 7.79
CA VAL A 67 -18.49 2.81 7.11
C VAL A 67 -19.65 3.38 6.29
N MET A 68 -20.31 4.44 6.77
CA MET A 68 -21.33 5.14 5.99
C MET A 68 -20.74 5.80 4.74
N LYS A 69 -19.51 6.36 4.80
CA LYS A 69 -18.79 6.85 3.62
C LYS A 69 -18.52 5.71 2.63
N LEU A 70 -18.01 4.56 3.11
CA LEU A 70 -17.77 3.35 2.31
C LEU A 70 -19.03 2.93 1.55
N ARG A 71 -20.18 2.87 2.24
CA ARG A 71 -21.46 2.48 1.63
C ARG A 71 -21.92 3.45 0.54
N ARG A 72 -21.73 4.75 0.71
CA ARG A 72 -22.03 5.74 -0.34
C ARG A 72 -21.23 5.50 -1.61
N TRP A 73 -19.93 5.17 -1.50
CA TRP A 73 -19.09 4.82 -2.65
C TRP A 73 -19.60 3.55 -3.33
N TRP A 74 -19.99 2.55 -2.54
CA TRP A 74 -20.57 1.32 -3.04
C TRP A 74 -21.88 1.53 -3.79
N GLU A 75 -22.82 2.25 -3.20
CA GLU A 75 -24.13 2.57 -3.80
C GLU A 75 -23.99 3.39 -5.08
N ALA A 76 -23.03 4.32 -5.11
CA ALA A 76 -22.69 5.11 -6.28
C ALA A 76 -21.94 4.32 -7.37
N ARG A 77 -21.55 3.05 -7.10
CA ARG A 77 -20.71 2.22 -7.99
C ARG A 77 -19.41 2.91 -8.40
N LYS A 78 -18.81 3.67 -7.50
CA LYS A 78 -17.56 4.41 -7.72
C LYS A 78 -16.45 3.87 -6.84
N ALA A 79 -15.24 3.76 -7.40
CA ALA A 79 -14.06 3.42 -6.62
C ALA A 79 -13.72 4.55 -5.64
N ILE A 80 -13.22 4.19 -4.43
CA ILE A 80 -12.70 5.16 -3.49
C ILE A 80 -11.39 5.73 -4.07
N PRO A 81 -11.23 7.07 -4.17
CA PRO A 81 -10.03 7.69 -4.71
C PRO A 81 -8.89 7.72 -3.68
N TRP A 82 -8.40 6.55 -3.29
CA TRP A 82 -7.32 6.42 -2.33
C TRP A 82 -6.07 7.21 -2.74
N VAL A 83 -5.48 7.91 -1.78
CA VAL A 83 -4.22 8.63 -1.97
C VAL A 83 -3.05 7.66 -1.77
N LYS A 84 -2.19 7.52 -2.78
CA LYS A 84 -1.02 6.64 -2.70
C LYS A 84 0.00 7.17 -1.70
N VAL A 85 0.33 6.36 -0.70
CA VAL A 85 1.38 6.64 0.29
C VAL A 85 2.77 6.38 -0.31
N TYR A 86 2.91 5.30 -1.06
CA TYR A 86 4.14 4.93 -1.77
C TYR A 86 3.95 5.08 -3.28
N SER A 87 4.95 5.63 -3.94
CA SER A 87 4.99 5.76 -5.39
C SER A 87 6.44 5.76 -5.86
N LEU A 88 6.76 4.91 -6.80
CA LEU A 88 8.04 4.93 -7.49
C LEU A 88 7.91 5.69 -8.82
N PRO A 89 9.01 6.29 -9.33
CA PRO A 89 9.03 6.86 -10.67
C PRO A 89 8.68 5.82 -11.74
N GLN A 90 8.08 6.27 -12.85
CA GLN A 90 7.59 5.38 -13.90
C GLN A 90 8.69 4.58 -14.60
N PHE A 91 9.93 5.06 -14.58
CA PHE A 91 11.10 4.38 -15.16
C PHE A 91 11.66 3.27 -14.25
N ILE A 92 11.04 3.01 -13.09
CA ILE A 92 11.42 1.93 -12.17
C ILE A 92 10.53 0.71 -12.39
N ARG A 93 11.16 -0.41 -12.69
CA ARG A 93 10.53 -1.73 -12.67
C ARG A 93 10.55 -2.26 -11.24
N PHE A 94 9.41 -2.31 -10.61
CA PHE A 94 9.26 -2.96 -9.32
C PHE A 94 8.15 -4.01 -9.41
N ASN A 95 8.39 -5.17 -8.81
CA ASN A 95 7.41 -6.26 -8.82
C ASN A 95 7.26 -6.85 -7.42
N HIS A 96 6.07 -6.68 -6.81
CA HIS A 96 5.76 -7.27 -5.51
C HIS A 96 5.84 -8.79 -5.52
N GLU A 97 5.36 -9.46 -6.57
CA GLU A 97 5.37 -10.92 -6.69
C GLU A 97 6.79 -11.48 -6.53
N ALA A 98 7.78 -10.91 -7.22
CA ALA A 98 9.17 -11.36 -7.14
C ALA A 98 9.72 -11.25 -5.70
N HIS A 99 9.38 -10.18 -4.98
CA HIS A 99 9.83 -9.99 -3.60
C HIS A 99 9.15 -10.95 -2.63
N LEU A 100 7.86 -11.24 -2.82
CA LEU A 100 7.13 -12.22 -2.00
C LEU A 100 7.62 -13.65 -2.26
N LEU A 101 7.93 -14.01 -3.52
CA LEU A 101 8.55 -15.30 -3.85
C LEU A 101 9.94 -15.44 -3.22
N ALA A 102 10.68 -14.33 -3.10
CA ALA A 102 11.95 -14.27 -2.38
C ALA A 102 11.77 -14.17 -0.85
N GLN A 103 10.57 -14.39 -0.33
CA GLN A 103 10.23 -14.37 1.11
C GLN A 103 10.60 -13.03 1.80
N VAL A 104 10.47 -11.91 1.09
CA VAL A 104 10.61 -10.57 1.69
C VAL A 104 9.31 -10.19 2.35
N GLY A 105 9.31 -9.99 3.67
CA GLY A 105 8.14 -9.56 4.43
C GLY A 105 7.68 -8.15 4.03
N CYS A 106 6.38 -7.89 4.17
CA CYS A 106 5.80 -6.59 3.85
C CYS A 106 6.40 -5.46 4.71
N ASP A 107 6.67 -5.76 5.96
CA ASP A 107 7.22 -4.87 6.99
C ASP A 107 8.62 -4.35 6.66
N VAL A 108 9.41 -5.09 5.90
CA VAL A 108 10.77 -4.67 5.47
C VAL A 108 10.72 -3.34 4.74
N CYS A 109 9.72 -3.15 3.85
CA CYS A 109 9.54 -1.94 3.05
C CYS A 109 8.51 -0.98 3.65
N HIS A 110 7.41 -1.53 4.17
CA HIS A 110 6.25 -0.75 4.61
C HIS A 110 6.23 -0.46 6.12
N GLY A 111 7.14 -1.10 6.90
CA GLY A 111 7.13 -1.05 8.35
C GLY A 111 5.95 -1.81 8.94
N ASP A 112 5.72 -1.65 10.23
CA ASP A 112 4.60 -2.28 10.93
C ASP A 112 3.28 -1.56 10.62
N VAL A 113 2.78 -1.75 9.39
CA VAL A 113 1.49 -1.19 8.95
C VAL A 113 0.34 -1.70 9.81
N GLY A 114 0.46 -2.93 10.34
CA GLY A 114 -0.54 -3.54 11.20
C GLY A 114 -0.79 -2.76 12.49
N SER A 115 0.13 -1.91 12.93
CA SER A 115 -0.07 -1.04 14.09
C SER A 115 -0.57 0.38 13.75
N MET A 116 -0.77 0.69 12.47
CA MET A 116 -1.08 2.05 12.02
C MET A 116 -2.59 2.28 11.89
N ASP A 117 -3.11 3.33 12.54
CA ASP A 117 -4.46 3.83 12.25
C ASP A 117 -4.49 4.60 10.94
N ARG A 118 -3.46 5.40 10.66
CA ARG A 118 -3.25 6.05 9.36
C ARG A 118 -1.90 5.61 8.79
N VAL A 119 -1.91 5.01 7.60
CA VAL A 119 -0.66 4.54 6.96
C VAL A 119 0.24 5.71 6.65
N ARG A 120 1.51 5.57 7.04
CA ARG A 120 2.56 6.53 6.73
C ARG A 120 3.73 5.85 6.02
N ARG A 121 4.43 6.62 5.20
CA ARG A 121 5.69 6.17 4.61
C ARG A 121 6.78 6.14 5.68
N VAL A 122 7.37 4.98 5.90
CA VAL A 122 8.44 4.76 6.90
C VAL A 122 9.82 4.60 6.26
N ARG A 123 9.86 4.40 4.93
CA ARG A 123 11.10 4.22 4.16
C ARG A 123 11.10 5.14 2.96
N GLU A 124 12.22 5.83 2.75
CA GLU A 124 12.50 6.48 1.48
C GLU A 124 13.03 5.40 0.52
N LEU A 125 12.19 4.98 -0.44
CA LEU A 125 12.53 3.93 -1.40
C LEU A 125 13.44 4.50 -2.49
N GLN A 126 14.64 4.91 -2.10
CA GLN A 126 15.67 5.40 -3.00
C GLN A 126 16.50 4.24 -3.55
N MET A 127 17.12 4.44 -4.72
CA MET A 127 17.93 3.43 -5.40
C MET A 127 18.98 2.78 -4.48
N GLY A 128 19.71 3.60 -3.70
CA GLY A 128 20.74 3.10 -2.79
C GLY A 128 20.21 2.09 -1.76
N TRP A 129 19.01 2.33 -1.21
CA TRP A 129 18.38 1.42 -0.27
C TRP A 129 17.99 0.07 -0.92
N CYS A 130 17.45 0.12 -2.14
CA CYS A 130 17.11 -1.10 -2.89
C CYS A 130 18.37 -1.90 -3.25
N VAL A 131 19.39 -1.24 -3.78
CA VAL A 131 20.66 -1.86 -4.17
C VAL A 131 21.38 -2.49 -2.98
N GLN A 132 21.37 -1.83 -1.82
CA GLN A 132 21.98 -2.39 -0.60
C GLN A 132 21.30 -3.70 -0.21
N CYS A 133 19.96 -3.73 -0.13
CA CYS A 133 19.21 -4.95 0.18
C CYS A 133 19.45 -6.06 -0.84
N HIS A 134 19.51 -5.74 -2.14
CA HIS A 134 19.81 -6.70 -3.21
C HIS A 134 21.22 -7.30 -3.06
N ARG A 135 22.22 -6.49 -2.72
CA ARG A 135 23.58 -6.98 -2.45
C ARG A 135 23.62 -7.93 -1.25
N ASP A 136 22.97 -7.54 -0.15
CA ASP A 136 22.92 -8.33 1.10
C ASP A 136 22.24 -9.69 0.87
N ARG A 137 21.24 -9.71 -0.04
CA ARG A 137 20.49 -10.91 -0.38
C ARG A 137 21.00 -11.64 -1.63
N ARG A 138 22.09 -11.18 -2.25
CA ARG A 138 22.66 -11.73 -3.50
C ARG A 138 21.63 -11.74 -4.64
N ALA A 139 20.75 -10.74 -4.66
CA ALA A 139 19.79 -10.50 -5.74
C ALA A 139 20.40 -9.65 -6.86
N PRO A 140 19.84 -9.64 -8.08
CA PRO A 140 20.37 -8.86 -9.20
C PRO A 140 20.47 -7.37 -8.89
N VAL A 141 21.58 -6.74 -9.30
CA VAL A 141 21.88 -5.31 -9.11
C VAL A 141 22.23 -4.59 -10.41
N ASP A 142 22.08 -5.25 -11.56
CA ASP A 142 22.30 -4.62 -12.86
C ASP A 142 21.22 -3.57 -13.16
N CYS A 143 21.57 -2.59 -13.98
CA CYS A 143 20.72 -1.43 -14.25
C CYS A 143 19.35 -1.83 -14.84
N LEU A 144 19.35 -2.78 -15.78
CA LEU A 144 18.16 -3.18 -16.53
C LEU A 144 17.21 -4.07 -15.73
N THR A 145 17.62 -4.61 -14.59
CA THR A 145 16.73 -5.30 -13.66
C THR A 145 15.71 -4.34 -13.07
N CYS A 146 16.11 -3.09 -12.82
CA CYS A 146 15.31 -2.10 -12.12
C CYS A 146 14.87 -0.91 -12.98
N HIS A 147 15.49 -0.70 -14.15
CA HIS A 147 15.23 0.43 -15.04
C HIS A 147 14.78 -0.01 -16.43
N TYR A 148 13.95 0.86 -17.08
CA TYR A 148 13.61 0.71 -18.50
C TYR A 148 14.69 1.33 -19.37
#